data_3f9030f9086ae226b1fba587148cac00
#
_entry.id   3f9030f9086ae226b1fba587148cac00
#
_cell.length_a   1.000
_cell.length_b   1.000
_cell.length_c   1.000
_cell.angle_alpha   90.00
_cell.angle_beta   90.00
_cell.angle_gamma   90.00
#
_symmetry.space_group_name_H-M   'P 1'
#
loop_
_entity.id
_entity.type
_entity.pdbx_description
1 polymer ?
#
loop_
_entity_poly.entity_id
_entity_poly.type
_entity_poly.pdbx_seq_one_letter_code
_entity_poly.pdbx_strand_id
1 'polypeptide(L)'
;MNLKFSFCRGAQRPALNNVEATTRRTTLPSAALPNGFTLMELLIVMAIIAILMLIAIPTVGSLTKKANQLSAVQSIRAIQQAEIQYSSSYPSNGFACTLPALGGDPNTGAPSPTGAQILQGDLTSGFKSGYIFSLSCKDKVTVNSVDRYNSYAITAVPQTVGRTGDWGYCSDQAGAIKFDPAGASNCVQPLGQ
;
A
#
# COMPACT_ATOMS: atom_id res chain seq x y z
N MET A 1 1.42 -2.28 -45.62
CA MET A 1 0.66 -1.04 -45.72
C MET A 1 1.65 0.11 -45.64
N ASN A 2 2.00 0.66 -46.82
CA ASN A 2 3.08 1.65 -46.98
C ASN A 2 2.59 3.06 -46.65
N LEU A 3 3.20 3.72 -45.69
CA LEU A 3 3.03 5.17 -45.50
C LEU A 3 4.19 5.91 -46.15
N LYS A 4 3.88 6.59 -47.25
CA LYS A 4 4.78 7.52 -47.97
C LYS A 4 4.92 8.80 -47.21
N PHE A 5 6.14 9.16 -46.83
CA PHE A 5 6.52 10.52 -46.46
C PHE A 5 6.56 11.43 -47.67
N SER A 6 5.76 12.47 -47.68
CA SER A 6 5.77 13.52 -48.72
C SER A 6 6.62 14.69 -48.22
N PHE A 7 7.69 14.92 -48.96
CA PHE A 7 8.66 15.99 -48.77
C PHE A 7 8.15 17.25 -49.47
N CYS A 8 7.81 18.32 -48.77
CA CYS A 8 7.54 19.63 -49.40
C CYS A 8 8.82 20.44 -49.51
N ARG A 9 9.23 20.67 -50.75
CA ARG A 9 10.32 21.54 -51.19
C ARG A 9 9.74 22.89 -51.57
N GLY A 10 10.46 23.99 -51.27
CA GLY A 10 10.35 25.26 -51.98
C GLY A 10 10.08 26.50 -51.13
N ALA A 11 11.13 27.12 -50.65
CA ALA A 11 11.04 28.47 -50.14
C ALA A 11 11.84 29.41 -51.10
N GLN A 12 11.11 30.23 -51.85
CA GLN A 12 11.67 31.35 -52.61
C GLN A 12 12.02 32.53 -51.66
N ARG A 13 13.22 33.10 -51.84
CA ARG A 13 13.64 34.32 -51.21
C ARG A 13 13.10 35.51 -52.00
N PRO A 14 12.46 36.51 -51.37
CA PRO A 14 12.31 37.83 -51.97
C PRO A 14 13.46 38.76 -51.57
N ALA A 15 13.72 39.70 -52.47
CA ALA A 15 14.82 40.64 -52.55
C ALA A 15 14.91 41.65 -51.43
N LEU A 16 16.13 42.06 -51.15
CA LEU A 16 16.50 43.19 -50.27
C LEU A 16 15.99 44.51 -50.83
N ASN A 17 15.09 45.16 -50.12
CA ASN A 17 14.86 46.62 -50.31
C ASN A 17 15.44 47.35 -49.11
N ASN A 18 16.38 48.25 -49.40
CA ASN A 18 16.91 49.23 -48.50
C ASN A 18 15.78 50.07 -47.89
N VAL A 19 15.64 49.99 -46.57
CA VAL A 19 14.86 50.96 -45.81
C VAL A 19 15.79 51.61 -44.79
N GLU A 20 15.86 52.92 -44.86
CA GLU A 20 16.68 53.81 -44.06
C GLU A 20 16.60 53.55 -42.57
N ALA A 21 17.76 53.57 -41.95
CA ALA A 21 17.96 53.44 -40.51
C ALA A 21 17.41 54.70 -39.77
N THR A 22 16.14 54.65 -39.37
CA THR A 22 15.65 55.60 -38.34
C THR A 22 15.99 54.96 -36.99
N THR A 23 17.05 55.45 -36.36
CA THR A 23 17.47 55.08 -35.01
C THR A 23 16.40 55.54 -34.01
N ARG A 24 15.36 54.76 -33.78
CA ARG A 24 14.55 54.87 -32.58
C ARG A 24 15.30 54.17 -31.46
N ARG A 25 15.87 54.96 -30.58
CA ARG A 25 16.29 54.49 -29.26
C ARG A 25 15.03 54.05 -28.51
N THR A 26 14.69 52.78 -28.63
CA THR A 26 13.81 52.14 -27.69
C THR A 26 14.58 51.98 -26.39
N THR A 27 14.26 52.81 -25.42
CA THR A 27 14.62 52.59 -24.03
C THR A 27 13.89 51.32 -23.59
N LEU A 28 14.62 50.22 -23.53
CA LEU A 28 14.12 48.98 -22.93
C LEU A 28 13.73 49.31 -21.49
N PRO A 29 12.50 48.93 -21.02
CA PRO A 29 12.18 49.07 -19.62
C PRO A 29 13.20 48.25 -18.86
N SER A 30 13.89 48.85 -17.91
CA SER A 30 14.76 48.16 -16.98
C SER A 30 13.92 47.09 -16.28
N ALA A 31 14.08 45.84 -16.69
CA ALA A 31 13.49 44.74 -15.98
C ALA A 31 14.06 44.78 -14.55
N ALA A 32 13.21 45.12 -13.60
CA ALA A 32 13.56 45.03 -12.18
C ALA A 32 14.00 43.59 -11.93
N LEU A 33 15.29 43.42 -11.64
CA LEU A 33 15.82 42.11 -11.25
C LEU A 33 15.06 41.71 -10.02
N PRO A 34 14.53 40.47 -9.97
CA PRO A 34 13.87 39.99 -8.78
C PRO A 34 14.83 40.08 -7.60
N ASN A 35 14.36 40.73 -6.52
CA ASN A 35 15.16 40.91 -5.32
C ASN A 35 15.66 39.54 -4.86
N GLY A 36 16.96 39.35 -4.83
CA GLY A 36 17.56 38.13 -4.32
C GLY A 36 17.24 37.96 -2.83
N PHE A 37 17.07 36.73 -2.39
CA PHE A 37 16.87 36.40 -0.97
C PHE A 37 18.02 36.95 -0.11
N THR A 38 17.69 37.59 0.99
CA THR A 38 18.69 38.05 1.95
C THR A 38 19.19 36.84 2.78
N LEU A 39 20.46 36.90 3.18
CA LEU A 39 21.07 35.88 4.05
C LEU A 39 20.30 35.76 5.37
N MET A 40 19.80 36.88 5.90
CA MET A 40 19.02 36.93 7.12
C MET A 40 17.66 36.23 6.99
N GLU A 41 17.00 36.39 5.84
CA GLU A 41 15.72 35.75 5.55
C GLU A 41 15.84 34.20 5.48
N LEU A 42 16.92 33.71 4.87
CA LEU A 42 17.23 32.27 4.84
C LEU A 42 17.54 31.73 6.26
N LEU A 43 18.26 32.52 7.08
CA LEU A 43 18.62 32.11 8.44
C LEU A 43 17.39 31.98 9.35
N ILE A 44 16.44 32.91 9.24
CA ILE A 44 15.18 32.87 10.00
C ILE A 44 14.36 31.65 9.60
N VAL A 45 14.23 31.35 8.30
CA VAL A 45 13.48 30.18 7.81
C VAL A 45 14.10 28.89 8.32
N MET A 46 15.43 28.75 8.26
CA MET A 46 16.13 27.58 8.78
C MET A 46 15.94 27.41 10.29
N ALA A 47 15.93 28.52 11.05
CA ALA A 47 15.66 28.47 12.49
C ALA A 47 14.25 27.97 12.81
N ILE A 48 13.24 28.45 12.07
CA ILE A 48 11.85 28.03 12.24
C ILE A 48 11.68 26.54 11.88
N ILE A 49 12.26 26.09 10.77
CA ILE A 49 12.21 24.69 10.36
C ILE A 49 12.88 23.80 11.41
N ALA A 50 14.01 24.19 11.97
CA ALA A 50 14.69 23.43 13.01
C ALA A 50 13.81 23.23 14.25
N ILE A 51 13.09 24.25 14.70
CA ILE A 51 12.17 24.19 15.84
C ILE A 51 10.99 23.24 15.52
N LEU A 52 10.41 23.34 14.32
CA LEU A 52 9.29 22.47 13.92
C LEU A 52 9.70 21.00 13.82
N MET A 53 10.90 20.70 13.36
CA MET A 53 11.45 19.34 13.28
C MET A 53 11.60 18.69 14.66
N LEU A 54 11.99 19.45 15.70
CA LEU A 54 12.12 18.92 17.06
C LEU A 54 10.80 18.37 17.62
N ILE A 55 9.67 18.94 17.21
CA ILE A 55 8.33 18.51 17.65
C ILE A 55 7.80 17.37 16.77
N ALA A 56 8.07 17.39 15.47
CA ALA A 56 7.51 16.45 14.50
C ALA A 56 8.09 15.02 14.63
N ILE A 57 9.41 14.88 14.82
CA ILE A 57 10.11 13.59 14.80
C ILE A 57 9.57 12.57 15.81
N PRO A 58 9.37 12.88 17.11
CA PRO A 58 8.95 11.89 18.09
C PRO A 58 7.51 11.38 17.87
N THR A 59 6.64 12.17 17.26
CA THR A 59 5.23 11.80 17.04
C THR A 59 5.01 10.84 15.88
N VAL A 60 5.85 10.90 14.83
CA VAL A 60 5.71 10.06 13.63
C VAL A 60 5.83 8.58 13.95
N GLY A 61 6.74 8.17 14.81
CA GLY A 61 6.95 6.77 15.17
C GLY A 61 5.71 6.14 15.85
N SER A 62 5.06 6.86 16.75
CA SER A 62 3.85 6.38 17.43
C SER A 62 2.64 6.30 16.51
N LEU A 63 2.50 7.25 15.58
CA LEU A 63 1.44 7.26 14.58
C LEU A 63 1.58 6.11 13.59
N THR A 64 2.81 5.82 13.15
CA THR A 64 3.09 4.70 12.25
C THR A 64 2.72 3.36 12.89
N LYS A 65 3.05 3.14 14.17
CA LYS A 65 2.64 1.92 14.89
C LYS A 65 1.13 1.78 14.94
N LYS A 66 0.39 2.84 15.29
CA LYS A 66 -1.08 2.83 15.30
C LYS A 66 -1.67 2.56 13.92
N ALA A 67 -1.12 3.15 12.87
CA ALA A 67 -1.54 2.89 11.49
C ALA A 67 -1.31 1.43 11.09
N ASN A 68 -0.18 0.83 11.46
CA ASN A 68 0.11 -0.58 11.22
C ASN A 68 -0.86 -1.50 11.98
N GLN A 69 -1.18 -1.19 13.23
CA GLN A 69 -2.16 -1.93 14.04
C GLN A 69 -3.56 -1.90 13.42
N LEU A 70 -4.02 -0.73 12.97
CA LEU A 70 -5.29 -0.60 12.25
C LEU A 70 -5.28 -1.38 10.94
N SER A 71 -4.19 -1.31 10.19
CA SER A 71 -4.00 -2.09 8.95
C SER A 71 -4.04 -3.59 9.23
N ALA A 72 -3.46 -4.05 10.34
CA ALA A 72 -3.50 -5.47 10.73
C ALA A 72 -4.93 -5.95 11.01
N VAL A 73 -5.71 -5.18 11.77
CA VAL A 73 -7.13 -5.49 12.06
C VAL A 73 -7.96 -5.53 10.77
N GLN A 74 -7.77 -4.56 9.88
CA GLN A 74 -8.44 -4.53 8.57
C GLN A 74 -8.07 -5.75 7.70
N SER A 75 -6.80 -6.14 7.74
CA SER A 75 -6.29 -7.30 7.00
C SER A 75 -6.88 -8.62 7.53
N ILE A 76 -7.05 -8.76 8.86
CA ILE A 76 -7.75 -9.91 9.44
C ILE A 76 -9.19 -9.97 8.94
N ARG A 77 -9.91 -8.85 8.91
CA ARG A 77 -11.28 -8.79 8.36
C ARG A 77 -11.33 -9.18 6.88
N ALA A 78 -10.35 -8.75 6.09
CA ALA A 78 -10.24 -9.15 4.68
C ALA A 78 -10.01 -10.66 4.54
N ILE A 79 -9.17 -11.28 5.39
CA ILE A 79 -8.95 -12.73 5.39
C ILE A 79 -10.24 -13.46 5.81
N GLN A 80 -10.97 -12.99 6.83
CA GLN A 80 -12.25 -13.57 7.23
C GLN A 80 -13.28 -13.58 6.09
N GLN A 81 -13.40 -12.48 5.37
CA GLN A 81 -14.28 -12.37 4.20
C GLN A 81 -13.84 -13.32 3.09
N ALA A 82 -12.53 -13.42 2.83
CA ALA A 82 -11.97 -14.34 1.86
C ALA A 82 -12.23 -15.81 2.23
N GLU A 83 -12.17 -16.16 3.52
CA GLU A 83 -12.49 -17.50 4.02
C GLU A 83 -13.97 -17.86 3.81
N ILE A 84 -14.88 -16.93 4.06
CA ILE A 84 -16.31 -17.12 3.81
C ILE A 84 -16.56 -17.36 2.31
N GLN A 85 -15.93 -16.56 1.45
CA GLN A 85 -16.03 -16.71 0.00
C GLN A 85 -15.43 -18.05 -0.46
N TYR A 86 -14.27 -18.42 0.08
CA TYR A 86 -13.60 -19.68 -0.22
C TYR A 86 -14.47 -20.88 0.14
N SER A 87 -15.02 -20.92 1.36
CA SER A 87 -15.88 -22.01 1.81
C SER A 87 -17.17 -22.13 0.99
N SER A 88 -17.67 -21.02 0.47
CA SER A 88 -18.83 -20.99 -0.45
C SER A 88 -18.48 -21.50 -1.84
N SER A 89 -17.27 -21.20 -2.34
CA SER A 89 -16.81 -21.64 -3.66
C SER A 89 -16.33 -23.10 -3.68
N TYR A 90 -15.79 -23.56 -2.56
CA TYR A 90 -15.21 -24.92 -2.40
C TYR A 90 -15.80 -25.65 -1.19
N PRO A 91 -17.11 -25.96 -1.19
CA PRO A 91 -17.80 -26.53 -0.02
C PRO A 91 -17.26 -27.91 0.41
N SER A 92 -16.66 -28.67 -0.51
CA SER A 92 -16.03 -29.95 -0.20
C SER A 92 -14.75 -29.83 0.62
N ASN A 93 -14.03 -28.69 0.49
CA ASN A 93 -12.79 -28.41 1.20
C ASN A 93 -13.02 -27.68 2.54
N GLY A 94 -14.15 -26.96 2.66
CA GLY A 94 -14.43 -26.10 3.81
C GLY A 94 -13.61 -24.79 3.79
N PHE A 95 -12.83 -24.53 4.83
CA PHE A 95 -11.98 -23.33 4.91
C PHE A 95 -10.58 -23.54 4.33
N ALA A 96 -9.94 -22.47 3.88
CA ALA A 96 -8.56 -22.51 3.41
C ALA A 96 -7.59 -22.64 4.61
N CYS A 97 -6.49 -23.38 4.41
CA CYS A 97 -5.52 -23.61 5.48
C CYS A 97 -4.28 -22.72 5.38
N THR A 98 -4.15 -21.99 4.31
CA THR A 98 -2.98 -21.14 4.06
C THR A 98 -3.39 -19.88 3.30
N LEU A 99 -2.70 -18.76 3.54
CA LEU A 99 -2.94 -17.52 2.81
C LEU A 99 -2.72 -17.65 1.30
N PRO A 100 -1.71 -18.39 0.81
CA PRO A 100 -1.57 -18.63 -0.63
C PRO A 100 -2.75 -19.36 -1.27
N ALA A 101 -3.48 -20.23 -0.53
CA ALA A 101 -4.67 -20.89 -1.06
C ALA A 101 -5.83 -19.90 -1.32
N LEU A 102 -5.95 -18.85 -0.50
CA LEU A 102 -6.88 -17.75 -0.74
C LEU A 102 -6.43 -16.82 -1.87
N GLY A 103 -5.12 -16.79 -2.14
CA GLY A 103 -4.49 -15.98 -3.18
C GLY A 103 -4.49 -16.67 -4.55
N GLY A 104 -3.48 -16.36 -5.32
CA GLY A 104 -3.25 -16.85 -6.68
C GLY A 104 -3.07 -15.71 -7.66
N ASP A 105 -2.35 -15.99 -8.74
CA ASP A 105 -2.15 -15.02 -9.83
C ASP A 105 -3.26 -15.22 -10.88
N PRO A 106 -4.10 -14.20 -11.13
CA PRO A 106 -5.16 -14.28 -12.16
C PRO A 106 -4.64 -14.59 -13.56
N ASN A 107 -3.35 -14.38 -13.81
CA ASN A 107 -2.73 -14.65 -15.12
C ASN A 107 -2.26 -16.11 -15.29
N THR A 108 -2.22 -16.90 -14.21
CA THR A 108 -1.67 -18.28 -14.25
C THR A 108 -2.70 -19.37 -14.44
N GLY A 109 -4.00 -19.04 -14.51
CA GLY A 109 -5.05 -20.02 -14.76
C GLY A 109 -6.38 -19.73 -14.06
N ALA A 110 -7.30 -20.66 -14.14
CA ALA A 110 -8.60 -20.55 -13.47
C ALA A 110 -8.46 -20.73 -11.94
N PRO A 111 -9.34 -20.10 -11.13
CA PRO A 111 -9.36 -20.30 -9.70
C PRO A 111 -9.47 -21.78 -9.29
N SER A 112 -8.71 -22.19 -8.29
CA SER A 112 -8.65 -23.56 -7.79
C SER A 112 -8.61 -23.59 -6.26
N PRO A 113 -8.84 -24.73 -5.60
CA PRO A 113 -8.74 -24.82 -4.14
C PRO A 113 -7.35 -24.51 -3.57
N THR A 114 -6.30 -24.57 -4.40
CA THR A 114 -4.94 -24.24 -3.99
C THR A 114 -4.53 -22.80 -4.35
N GLY A 115 -5.38 -22.09 -5.09
CA GLY A 115 -5.18 -20.71 -5.52
C GLY A 115 -6.50 -20.09 -5.96
N ALA A 116 -7.32 -19.70 -4.99
CA ALA A 116 -8.71 -19.29 -5.21
C ALA A 116 -8.87 -17.89 -5.82
N GLN A 117 -7.79 -17.11 -5.89
CA GLN A 117 -7.76 -15.74 -6.45
C GLN A 117 -8.74 -14.75 -5.77
N ILE A 118 -9.07 -15.01 -4.51
CA ILE A 118 -9.98 -14.18 -3.71
C ILE A 118 -9.21 -13.07 -3.01
N LEU A 119 -8.05 -13.43 -2.43
CA LEU A 119 -7.18 -12.51 -1.73
C LEU A 119 -6.03 -12.08 -2.63
N GLN A 120 -5.75 -10.78 -2.70
CA GLN A 120 -4.71 -10.25 -3.59
C GLN A 120 -3.65 -9.45 -2.83
N GLY A 121 -2.50 -9.24 -3.48
CA GLY A 121 -1.41 -8.40 -3.01
C GLY A 121 -0.56 -9.03 -1.91
N ASP A 122 0.09 -8.19 -1.13
CA ASP A 122 1.09 -8.56 -0.13
C ASP A 122 0.54 -9.50 0.96
N LEU A 123 -0.77 -9.47 1.20
CA LEU A 123 -1.40 -10.26 2.24
C LEU A 123 -1.31 -11.78 1.97
N THR A 124 -1.25 -12.19 0.70
CA THR A 124 -1.07 -13.60 0.33
C THR A 124 0.30 -14.15 0.69
N SER A 125 1.32 -13.28 0.76
CA SER A 125 2.67 -13.64 1.23
C SER A 125 2.77 -13.74 2.75
N GLY A 126 1.75 -13.30 3.48
CA GLY A 126 1.73 -13.24 4.93
C GLY A 126 2.42 -12.01 5.54
N PHE A 127 2.82 -11.02 4.72
CA PHE A 127 3.49 -9.82 5.22
C PHE A 127 2.77 -8.57 4.75
N LYS A 128 2.34 -7.72 5.68
CA LYS A 128 1.73 -6.43 5.35
C LYS A 128 1.87 -5.43 6.50
N SER A 129 2.23 -4.19 6.17
CA SER A 129 2.29 -3.07 7.13
C SER A 129 3.06 -3.40 8.43
N GLY A 130 4.20 -4.11 8.30
CA GLY A 130 5.03 -4.48 9.45
C GLY A 130 4.45 -5.56 10.37
N TYR A 131 3.42 -6.31 9.90
CA TYR A 131 2.83 -7.47 10.55
C TYR A 131 3.06 -8.75 9.75
N ILE A 132 3.19 -9.85 10.47
CA ILE A 132 3.24 -11.22 9.94
C ILE A 132 1.88 -11.86 10.19
N PHE A 133 1.25 -12.33 9.12
CA PHE A 133 -0.03 -13.01 9.15
C PHE A 133 0.17 -14.50 8.97
N SER A 134 -0.53 -15.30 9.76
CA SER A 134 -0.58 -16.75 9.61
C SER A 134 -2.03 -17.22 9.64
N LEU A 135 -2.35 -18.15 8.75
CA LEU A 135 -3.62 -18.82 8.65
C LEU A 135 -3.39 -20.32 8.86
N SER A 136 -4.17 -20.94 9.71
CA SER A 136 -4.11 -22.38 9.99
C SER A 136 -5.50 -22.95 10.12
N CYS A 137 -5.69 -24.19 9.66
CA CYS A 137 -6.94 -24.91 9.83
C CYS A 137 -7.00 -25.68 11.15
N LYS A 138 -8.23 -25.91 11.59
CA LYS A 138 -8.58 -26.81 12.70
C LYS A 138 -9.78 -27.69 12.29
N ASP A 139 -10.10 -28.65 13.14
CA ASP A 139 -11.29 -29.47 13.01
C ASP A 139 -11.42 -30.13 11.63
N LYS A 140 -10.38 -30.92 11.29
CA LYS A 140 -10.32 -31.69 10.07
C LYS A 140 -11.33 -32.84 10.12
N VAL A 141 -12.17 -32.96 9.09
CA VAL A 141 -13.10 -34.10 8.88
C VAL A 141 -12.87 -34.65 7.48
N THR A 142 -12.63 -35.95 7.37
CA THR A 142 -12.46 -36.59 6.06
C THR A 142 -13.78 -37.18 5.61
N VAL A 143 -14.32 -36.72 4.50
CA VAL A 143 -15.56 -37.19 3.88
C VAL A 143 -15.26 -37.66 2.45
N ASN A 144 -15.57 -38.90 2.12
CA ASN A 144 -15.32 -39.48 0.79
C ASN A 144 -13.86 -39.28 0.29
N SER A 145 -12.89 -39.50 1.18
CA SER A 145 -11.46 -39.34 0.91
C SER A 145 -11.02 -37.87 0.62
N VAL A 146 -11.87 -36.90 0.87
CA VAL A 146 -11.55 -35.48 0.79
C VAL A 146 -11.49 -34.89 2.18
N ASP A 147 -10.41 -34.18 2.48
CA ASP A 147 -10.24 -33.50 3.75
C ASP A 147 -10.99 -32.17 3.73
N ARG A 148 -11.92 -32.02 4.64
CA ARG A 148 -12.68 -30.79 4.86
C ARG A 148 -12.28 -30.19 6.21
N TYR A 149 -12.09 -28.89 6.22
CA TYR A 149 -11.78 -28.13 7.43
C TYR A 149 -12.98 -27.29 7.84
N ASN A 150 -13.44 -27.44 9.07
CA ASN A 150 -14.64 -26.78 9.58
C ASN A 150 -14.32 -25.51 10.40
N SER A 151 -13.06 -25.30 10.75
CA SER A 151 -12.62 -24.11 11.47
C SER A 151 -11.23 -23.67 11.05
N TYR A 152 -10.93 -22.40 11.29
CA TYR A 152 -9.61 -21.81 11.02
C TYR A 152 -9.19 -20.88 12.17
N ALA A 153 -7.92 -20.55 12.21
CA ALA A 153 -7.37 -19.53 13.09
C ALA A 153 -6.45 -18.61 12.28
N ILE A 154 -6.67 -17.32 12.46
CA ILE A 154 -5.84 -16.25 11.90
C ILE A 154 -5.03 -15.64 13.04
N THR A 155 -3.76 -15.45 12.84
CA THR A 155 -2.90 -14.66 13.74
C THR A 155 -2.19 -13.56 12.97
N ALA A 156 -2.02 -12.40 13.58
CA ALA A 156 -1.25 -11.29 13.07
C ALA A 156 -0.34 -10.77 14.17
N VAL A 157 0.95 -10.95 14.02
CA VAL A 157 1.95 -10.51 15.01
C VAL A 157 2.86 -9.44 14.41
N PRO A 158 3.26 -8.41 15.17
CA PRO A 158 4.19 -7.40 14.66
C PRO A 158 5.56 -8.03 14.39
N GLN A 159 6.21 -7.66 13.28
CA GLN A 159 7.57 -8.10 12.96
C GLN A 159 8.56 -7.71 14.06
N THR A 160 8.39 -6.55 14.66
CA THR A 160 9.21 -6.07 15.77
C THR A 160 8.28 -5.36 16.75
N VAL A 161 8.07 -5.99 17.92
CA VAL A 161 7.28 -5.40 19.00
C VAL A 161 7.91 -4.08 19.44
N GLY A 162 7.08 -3.06 19.66
CA GLY A 162 7.53 -1.71 20.02
C GLY A 162 7.94 -0.83 18.84
N ARG A 163 8.20 -1.40 17.67
CA ARG A 163 8.61 -0.65 16.47
C ARG A 163 7.54 -0.68 15.37
N THR A 164 7.11 -1.86 14.92
CA THR A 164 6.09 -1.99 13.86
C THR A 164 4.68 -2.07 14.42
N GLY A 165 4.53 -2.49 15.68
CA GLY A 165 3.29 -2.56 16.44
C GLY A 165 3.59 -2.99 17.87
N ASP A 166 2.63 -2.84 18.74
CA ASP A 166 2.75 -3.24 20.15
C ASP A 166 1.92 -4.50 20.44
N TRP A 167 0.84 -4.73 19.70
CA TRP A 167 -0.14 -5.79 19.95
C TRP A 167 -0.16 -6.85 18.86
N GLY A 168 -0.31 -8.11 19.27
CA GLY A 168 -0.69 -9.19 18.38
C GLY A 168 -2.21 -9.32 18.28
N TYR A 169 -2.71 -9.87 17.18
CA TYR A 169 -4.15 -10.04 16.93
C TYR A 169 -4.43 -11.46 16.49
N CYS A 170 -5.58 -11.99 16.93
CA CYS A 170 -6.06 -13.31 16.55
C CYS A 170 -7.55 -13.26 16.22
N SER A 171 -7.97 -14.14 15.33
CA SER A 171 -9.36 -14.36 15.03
C SER A 171 -9.60 -15.81 14.59
N ASP A 172 -10.85 -16.22 14.58
CA ASP A 172 -11.32 -17.53 14.19
C ASP A 172 -12.62 -17.43 13.36
N GLN A 173 -13.23 -18.55 13.04
CA GLN A 173 -14.48 -18.62 12.29
C GLN A 173 -15.68 -17.95 13.00
N ALA A 174 -15.59 -17.67 14.30
CA ALA A 174 -16.62 -16.89 15.01
C ALA A 174 -16.59 -15.41 14.68
N GLY A 175 -15.54 -14.93 13.99
CA GLY A 175 -15.41 -13.58 13.49
C GLY A 175 -14.93 -12.54 14.52
N ALA A 176 -14.85 -12.92 15.80
CA ALA A 176 -14.37 -12.02 16.84
C ALA A 176 -12.86 -11.82 16.75
N ILE A 177 -12.42 -10.57 16.77
CA ILE A 177 -10.99 -10.26 16.82
C ILE A 177 -10.59 -10.05 18.27
N LYS A 178 -9.57 -10.78 18.70
CA LYS A 178 -8.95 -10.67 20.02
C LYS A 178 -7.54 -10.13 19.87
N PHE A 179 -6.97 -9.59 20.94
CA PHE A 179 -5.60 -9.09 20.92
C PHE A 179 -4.77 -9.59 22.11
N ASP A 180 -3.47 -9.59 21.92
CA ASP A 180 -2.46 -9.87 22.92
C ASP A 180 -1.61 -8.59 23.10
N PRO A 181 -1.63 -7.97 24.30
CA PRO A 181 -0.85 -6.76 24.55
C PRO A 181 0.67 -6.99 24.55
N ALA A 182 1.13 -8.22 24.64
CA ALA A 182 2.55 -8.57 24.56
C ALA A 182 3.06 -8.67 23.10
N GLY A 183 2.19 -8.50 22.10
CA GLY A 183 2.57 -8.62 20.69
C GLY A 183 2.76 -10.05 20.21
N ALA A 184 2.30 -11.04 20.97
CA ALA A 184 2.35 -12.46 20.62
C ALA A 184 1.01 -12.96 20.06
N SER A 185 0.84 -14.26 19.92
CA SER A 185 -0.37 -14.89 19.40
C SER A 185 -1.29 -15.47 20.48
N ASN A 186 -1.06 -15.14 21.77
CA ASN A 186 -1.87 -15.61 22.90
C ASN A 186 -3.04 -14.65 23.20
N CYS A 187 -3.90 -14.46 22.22
CA CYS A 187 -4.98 -13.48 22.30
C CYS A 187 -6.10 -13.92 23.23
N VAL A 188 -6.21 -13.27 24.38
CA VAL A 188 -7.25 -13.51 25.38
C VAL A 188 -8.22 -12.34 25.51
N GLN A 189 -7.81 -11.14 25.13
CA GLN A 189 -8.60 -9.93 25.30
C GLN A 189 -9.41 -9.62 24.03
N PRO A 190 -10.75 -9.43 24.14
CA PRO A 190 -11.54 -9.03 22.98
C PRO A 190 -11.16 -7.60 22.57
N LEU A 191 -11.03 -7.38 21.26
CA LEU A 191 -10.91 -6.03 20.73
C LEU A 191 -12.28 -5.36 20.88
N GLY A 192 -12.37 -4.32 21.70
CA GLY A 192 -13.61 -3.56 21.89
C GLY A 192 -14.15 -3.07 20.52
N GLN A 193 -15.46 -3.20 20.35
CA GLN A 193 -16.19 -2.69 19.17
C GLN A 193 -16.36 -1.17 19.29
#